data_fd202d87687889b7be5c84179c18d1c0
#
_entry.id   fd202d87687889b7be5c84179c18d1c0
#
_cell.length_a   1.000
_cell.length_b   1.000
_cell.length_c   1.000
_cell.angle_alpha   90.00
_cell.angle_beta   90.00
_cell.angle_gamma   90.00
#
_symmetry.space_group_name_H-M   'P 1'
#
loop_
_entity.id
_entity.type
_entity.pdbx_description
1 polymer ?
#
loop_
_entity_poly.entity_id
_entity_poly.type
_entity_poly.pdbx_seq_one_letter_code
_entity_poly.pdbx_strand_id
1 'polypeptide(L)'
;MTPSSLSTRLTLFALLSATTFYFLYKSRRRCLKPLKHLPLNPNPRPGKLFFLTQTGTSKALAQRLLDLLSSKNNIPFDLVDPHTYEPEDLPKESLIIIIASTWEDGNPPQNSKFFVNWLADISTDFRAGNLLLSDCKFAVFGMVPVGEGDVDGGELESVFEGWSEKVVTVLKGGLVMENENGIVYESDVESLESDDDDDGEGGGEDIVDLEDIAGKGPSRKKSVNVAKTNGKLDGKREMVTPVIRANLEKQGYKIIGSHSGVKICRWTKSQLRGRGGCYKHSFYGIESHRCMEATPSLACANKCVFCWRHHTNPVGKSWQWKMDDPLEIVNTAIDLHTKMIKQTKGVPGVTQERLMEGLSPRHCALSLVGEPIMYPEINALVDELHRRRISTFLVTNAQFPEKIKMLKPVTQLYVSVDAATKDSLKAIDRPLFGDFWERFIDSLKALKEKHQRTVYRLTLVKGWNTEDVDAYSKLFVLGKPDFVEIKGVTYCGSSATSKLTMENVPWHSDVRAFSEALALKSEGEYEVACEHAHSCCVLLAKTEKFKVNGQWHTWIDYEKFHDLVALGRPFDSEDYMALTPSWAVYGAEEGGFDPDQSRYKKERHHKSKR
;
A
#
# COMPACT_ATOMS: atom_id res chain seq x y z
N MET A 1 -5.16 30.99 27.66
CA MET A 1 -4.66 29.87 26.83
C MET A 1 -3.24 29.60 27.27
N THR A 2 -2.96 28.44 27.80
CA THR A 2 -1.68 28.14 28.47
C THR A 2 -0.60 27.74 27.46
N PRO A 3 0.68 28.10 27.67
CA PRO A 3 1.78 27.88 26.71
C PRO A 3 2.15 26.43 26.43
N SER A 4 1.56 25.46 27.15
CA SER A 4 1.92 24.03 27.07
C SER A 4 1.43 23.29 25.84
N SER A 5 0.43 23.79 25.10
CA SER A 5 -0.13 23.10 23.93
C SER A 5 0.61 23.35 22.62
N LEU A 6 1.29 24.47 22.51
CA LEU A 6 2.07 24.85 21.31
C LEU A 6 3.41 24.10 21.26
N SER A 7 4.08 23.95 22.40
CA SER A 7 5.34 23.21 22.53
C SER A 7 5.20 21.73 22.17
N THR A 8 4.08 21.10 22.56
CA THR A 8 3.82 19.68 22.28
C THR A 8 3.54 19.40 20.80
N ARG A 9 2.95 20.36 20.07
CA ARG A 9 2.66 20.22 18.62
C ARG A 9 3.90 20.47 17.76
N LEU A 10 4.75 21.42 18.15
CA LEU A 10 6.03 21.70 17.48
C LEU A 10 7.02 20.54 17.63
N THR A 11 7.07 19.90 18.79
CA THR A 11 7.86 18.69 19.01
C THR A 11 7.36 17.50 18.17
N LEU A 12 6.05 17.40 17.92
CA LEU A 12 5.49 16.27 17.15
C LEU A 12 5.85 16.34 15.66
N PHE A 13 5.99 17.51 15.08
CA PHE A 13 6.30 17.65 13.65
C PHE A 13 7.81 17.59 13.37
N ALA A 14 8.63 18.18 14.23
CA ALA A 14 10.08 17.93 14.20
C ALA A 14 10.40 16.44 14.41
N LEU A 15 9.61 15.75 15.23
CA LEU A 15 9.64 14.29 15.39
C LEU A 15 9.16 13.54 14.14
N LEU A 16 8.14 14.02 13.41
CA LEU A 16 7.62 13.35 12.20
C LEU A 16 8.58 13.49 11.01
N SER A 17 9.18 14.64 10.79
CA SER A 17 10.23 14.81 9.79
C SER A 17 11.53 14.08 10.19
N ALA A 18 11.93 14.17 11.46
CA ALA A 18 13.08 13.45 12.00
C ALA A 18 12.84 11.92 12.06
N THR A 19 11.61 11.44 12.33
CA THR A 19 11.32 10.01 12.35
C THR A 19 11.24 9.41 10.94
N THR A 20 10.75 10.13 9.95
CA THR A 20 10.78 9.66 8.55
C THR A 20 12.24 9.50 8.09
N PHE A 21 13.10 10.46 8.42
CA PHE A 21 14.54 10.38 8.13
C PHE A 21 15.29 9.45 9.10
N TYR A 22 14.87 9.31 10.34
CA TYR A 22 15.44 8.37 11.31
C TYR A 22 15.17 6.90 10.94
N PHE A 23 14.01 6.56 10.39
CA PHE A 23 13.75 5.21 9.87
C PHE A 23 14.62 4.89 8.65
N LEU A 24 14.83 5.83 7.76
CA LEU A 24 15.78 5.72 6.66
C LEU A 24 17.23 5.56 7.16
N TYR A 25 17.58 6.18 8.28
CA TYR A 25 18.88 6.10 8.94
C TYR A 25 19.08 4.82 9.77
N LYS A 26 18.06 4.35 10.51
CA LYS A 26 18.14 3.14 11.36
C LYS A 26 18.25 1.85 10.55
N SER A 27 17.67 1.81 9.35
CA SER A 27 17.87 0.74 8.38
C SER A 27 19.35 0.56 8.00
N ARG A 28 20.12 1.62 8.06
CA ARG A 28 21.55 1.65 7.69
C ARG A 28 22.50 1.10 8.77
N ARG A 29 22.12 1.12 10.07
CA ARG A 29 23.02 0.69 11.16
C ARG A 29 23.27 -0.81 11.24
N ARG A 30 22.51 -1.64 10.56
CA ARG A 30 22.67 -3.12 10.59
C ARG A 30 23.67 -3.69 9.57
N CYS A 31 24.23 -2.87 8.67
CA CYS A 31 25.14 -3.32 7.61
C CYS A 31 26.46 -2.55 7.52
N LEU A 32 27.02 -2.07 8.62
CA LEU A 32 28.35 -1.43 8.57
C LEU A 32 29.45 -2.48 8.73
N LYS A 33 29.90 -3.07 7.61
CA LYS A 33 31.29 -3.49 7.44
C LYS A 33 32.10 -2.24 7.06
N PRO A 34 33.37 -2.09 7.52
CA PRO A 34 34.15 -0.91 7.20
C PRO A 34 34.37 -0.82 5.70
N LEU A 35 33.93 0.28 5.11
CA LEU A 35 34.10 0.60 3.69
C LEU A 35 35.59 0.83 3.39
N LYS A 36 36.18 -0.10 2.67
CA LYS A 36 37.42 0.14 1.92
C LYS A 36 37.14 1.19 0.83
N HIS A 37 38.09 2.10 0.62
CA HIS A 37 38.04 3.15 -0.38
C HIS A 37 37.46 2.67 -1.71
N LEU A 38 36.29 3.23 -2.11
CA LEU A 38 35.76 3.09 -3.46
C LEU A 38 36.53 4.08 -4.38
N PRO A 39 36.98 3.66 -5.56
CA PRO A 39 37.60 4.58 -6.52
C PRO A 39 36.56 5.60 -6.99
N LEU A 40 36.92 6.87 -6.97
CA LEU A 40 36.15 7.97 -7.52
C LEU A 40 35.84 7.69 -9.00
N ASN A 41 34.57 7.61 -9.33
CA ASN A 41 34.11 7.50 -10.71
C ASN A 41 34.50 8.79 -11.45
N PRO A 42 35.20 8.76 -12.59
CA PRO A 42 35.75 9.95 -13.24
C PRO A 42 34.69 10.90 -13.83
N ASN A 43 33.39 10.60 -13.69
CA ASN A 43 32.28 11.47 -14.10
C ASN A 43 31.06 11.29 -13.15
N PRO A 44 31.07 11.84 -11.93
CA PRO A 44 29.95 11.78 -11.03
C PRO A 44 28.78 12.58 -11.61
N ARG A 45 27.56 12.00 -11.57
CA ARG A 45 26.35 12.78 -11.85
C ARG A 45 26.24 13.89 -10.83
N PRO A 46 25.78 15.11 -11.21
CA PRO A 46 25.55 16.18 -10.26
C PRO A 46 24.54 15.74 -9.19
N GLY A 47 24.82 16.08 -7.94
CA GLY A 47 23.87 15.88 -6.85
C GLY A 47 22.62 16.75 -7.05
N LYS A 48 21.53 16.46 -6.35
CA LYS A 48 20.29 17.26 -6.39
C LYS A 48 20.11 18.04 -5.11
N LEU A 49 19.90 19.36 -5.26
CA LEU A 49 19.64 20.28 -4.16
C LEU A 49 18.20 20.79 -4.26
N PHE A 50 17.34 20.30 -3.37
CA PHE A 50 15.93 20.67 -3.31
C PHE A 50 15.69 21.80 -2.34
N PHE A 51 14.77 22.70 -2.67
CA PHE A 51 14.30 23.76 -1.77
C PHE A 51 12.78 23.67 -1.59
N LEU A 52 12.35 23.53 -0.34
CA LEU A 52 10.95 23.48 0.06
C LEU A 52 10.60 24.83 0.68
N THR A 53 9.91 25.69 -0.06
CA THR A 53 9.72 27.09 0.30
C THR A 53 8.31 27.60 0.05
N GLN A 54 7.81 28.46 0.93
CA GLN A 54 6.59 29.25 0.72
C GLN A 54 6.92 30.70 0.41
N THR A 55 7.87 31.27 1.15
CA THR A 55 8.25 32.71 1.09
C THR A 55 9.53 32.97 0.32
N GLY A 56 10.25 31.92 -0.11
CA GLY A 56 11.50 32.05 -0.85
C GLY A 56 12.77 31.86 -0.01
N THR A 57 12.69 31.85 1.32
CA THR A 57 13.87 31.74 2.22
C THR A 57 14.68 30.47 1.94
N SER A 58 14.04 29.29 1.89
CA SER A 58 14.74 28.03 1.58
C SER A 58 15.40 28.05 0.20
N LYS A 59 14.79 28.72 -0.78
CA LYS A 59 15.36 28.89 -2.10
C LYS A 59 16.61 29.76 -2.08
N ALA A 60 16.59 30.87 -1.35
CA ALA A 60 17.74 31.74 -1.20
C ALA A 60 18.92 31.02 -0.52
N LEU A 61 18.67 30.28 0.55
CA LEU A 61 19.68 29.46 1.23
C LEU A 61 20.21 28.33 0.33
N ALA A 62 19.34 27.68 -0.45
CA ALA A 62 19.76 26.67 -1.41
C ALA A 62 20.67 27.25 -2.49
N GLN A 63 20.38 28.44 -3.00
CA GLN A 63 21.25 29.12 -3.97
C GLN A 63 22.63 29.43 -3.37
N ARG A 64 22.69 29.91 -2.14
CA ARG A 64 23.97 30.17 -1.43
C ARG A 64 24.78 28.88 -1.25
N LEU A 65 24.13 27.77 -0.87
CA LEU A 65 24.81 26.49 -0.77
C LEU A 65 25.29 26.00 -2.14
N LEU A 66 24.50 26.17 -3.20
CA LEU A 66 24.90 25.83 -4.56
C LEU A 66 26.16 26.59 -4.99
N ASP A 67 26.20 27.90 -4.71
CA ASP A 67 27.35 28.74 -5.01
C ASP A 67 28.59 28.30 -4.22
N LEU A 68 28.40 27.90 -2.95
CA LEU A 68 29.48 27.36 -2.12
C LEU A 68 30.00 26.02 -2.65
N LEU A 69 29.11 25.13 -3.08
CA LEU A 69 29.46 23.80 -3.60
C LEU A 69 30.13 23.90 -4.97
N SER A 70 29.56 24.67 -5.89
CA SER A 70 30.01 24.75 -7.28
C SER A 70 31.21 25.67 -7.46
N SER A 71 31.14 26.92 -7.01
CA SER A 71 32.14 27.92 -7.28
C SER A 71 33.39 27.81 -6.39
N LYS A 72 33.22 27.45 -5.11
CA LYS A 72 34.32 27.36 -4.14
C LYS A 72 34.91 25.95 -4.02
N ASN A 73 34.12 24.91 -4.29
CA ASN A 73 34.52 23.54 -3.99
C ASN A 73 34.48 22.57 -5.19
N ASN A 74 34.03 23.03 -6.36
CA ASN A 74 33.94 22.27 -7.60
C ASN A 74 33.14 20.95 -7.45
N ILE A 75 32.09 20.96 -6.62
CA ILE A 75 31.17 19.82 -6.41
C ILE A 75 29.88 20.11 -7.19
N PRO A 76 29.57 19.35 -8.24
CA PRO A 76 28.43 19.65 -9.11
C PRO A 76 27.10 19.30 -8.43
N PHE A 77 26.19 20.27 -8.37
CA PHE A 77 24.81 20.09 -7.94
C PHE A 77 23.86 20.82 -8.90
N ASP A 78 22.67 20.24 -9.07
CA ASP A 78 21.56 20.90 -9.76
C ASP A 78 20.56 21.40 -8.71
N LEU A 79 20.20 22.69 -8.79
CA LEU A 79 19.11 23.26 -7.97
C LEU A 79 17.76 22.81 -8.54
N VAL A 80 16.93 22.19 -7.72
CA VAL A 80 15.69 21.54 -8.16
C VAL A 80 14.49 22.09 -7.42
N ASP A 81 13.49 22.57 -8.16
CA ASP A 81 12.18 22.86 -7.61
C ASP A 81 11.39 21.53 -7.46
N PRO A 82 11.01 21.15 -6.24
CA PRO A 82 10.26 19.91 -6.01
C PRO A 82 8.90 19.88 -6.72
N HIS A 83 8.35 21.03 -7.12
CA HIS A 83 7.11 21.08 -7.90
C HIS A 83 7.28 20.52 -9.31
N THR A 84 8.45 20.68 -9.92
CA THR A 84 8.77 20.24 -11.28
C THR A 84 9.51 18.91 -11.33
N TYR A 85 9.87 18.35 -10.17
CA TYR A 85 10.62 17.12 -10.06
C TYR A 85 9.70 15.91 -9.91
N GLU A 86 10.01 14.84 -10.65
CA GLU A 86 9.31 13.56 -10.52
C GLU A 86 9.88 12.76 -9.35
N PRO A 87 9.15 12.64 -8.23
CA PRO A 87 9.69 11.97 -7.04
C PRO A 87 10.06 10.50 -7.26
N GLU A 88 9.45 9.83 -8.26
CA GLU A 88 9.79 8.46 -8.66
C GLU A 88 11.20 8.32 -9.26
N ASP A 89 11.84 9.43 -9.61
CA ASP A 89 13.23 9.45 -10.05
C ASP A 89 14.23 9.53 -8.89
N LEU A 90 13.76 9.83 -7.67
CA LEU A 90 14.59 9.96 -6.48
C LEU A 90 15.48 8.73 -6.19
N PRO A 91 15.03 7.49 -6.39
CA PRO A 91 15.86 6.30 -6.21
C PRO A 91 17.06 6.21 -7.20
N LYS A 92 17.04 6.99 -8.26
CA LYS A 92 18.12 7.03 -9.26
C LYS A 92 19.21 8.03 -8.90
N GLU A 93 18.96 8.88 -7.90
CA GLU A 93 19.90 9.88 -7.44
C GLU A 93 20.87 9.29 -6.40
N SER A 94 22.14 9.63 -6.52
CA SER A 94 23.18 9.15 -5.61
C SER A 94 23.39 10.07 -4.42
N LEU A 95 23.06 11.36 -4.56
CA LEU A 95 23.30 12.39 -3.57
C LEU A 95 22.20 13.45 -3.61
N ILE A 96 21.56 13.69 -2.46
CA ILE A 96 20.44 14.60 -2.32
C ILE A 96 20.68 15.53 -1.12
N ILE A 97 20.46 16.82 -1.32
CA ILE A 97 20.40 17.80 -0.24
C ILE A 97 19.02 18.45 -0.27
N ILE A 98 18.39 18.61 0.88
CA ILE A 98 17.07 19.23 1.01
C ILE A 98 17.17 20.39 2.00
N ILE A 99 16.78 21.60 1.58
CA ILE A 99 16.60 22.75 2.45
C ILE A 99 15.10 23.01 2.55
N ALA A 100 14.53 22.84 3.74
CA ALA A 100 13.10 22.84 3.97
C ALA A 100 12.67 23.87 4.99
N SER A 101 11.60 24.59 4.70
CA SER A 101 10.81 25.34 5.70
C SER A 101 9.45 24.66 5.90
N THR A 102 8.84 24.88 7.07
CA THR A 102 7.45 24.55 7.31
C THR A 102 6.57 25.78 7.08
N TRP A 103 5.29 25.59 6.80
CA TRP A 103 4.26 26.59 6.67
C TRP A 103 3.15 26.31 7.70
N GLU A 104 2.16 27.14 7.84
CA GLU A 104 1.06 27.10 8.81
C GLU A 104 0.81 25.71 9.46
N ASP A 105 0.81 25.64 10.77
CA ASP A 105 0.63 24.41 11.57
C ASP A 105 1.63 23.26 11.26
N GLY A 106 2.81 23.60 10.72
CA GLY A 106 3.83 22.61 10.40
C GLY A 106 3.61 21.89 9.06
N ASN A 107 2.71 22.36 8.22
CA ASN A 107 2.48 21.80 6.89
C ASN A 107 3.67 22.07 5.94
N PRO A 108 3.91 21.22 4.95
CA PRO A 108 4.89 21.51 3.91
C PRO A 108 4.43 22.69 3.03
N PRO A 109 5.37 23.52 2.54
CA PRO A 109 5.08 24.59 1.60
C PRO A 109 4.36 24.09 0.34
N GLN A 110 3.59 24.96 -0.30
CA GLN A 110 2.77 24.59 -1.45
C GLN A 110 3.56 23.98 -2.62
N ASN A 111 4.77 24.52 -2.89
CA ASN A 111 5.63 24.03 -3.97
C ASN A 111 6.16 22.60 -3.73
N SER A 112 6.14 22.13 -2.50
CA SER A 112 6.72 20.85 -2.09
C SER A 112 5.71 19.86 -1.54
N LYS A 113 4.44 20.23 -1.42
CA LYS A 113 3.40 19.41 -0.80
C LYS A 113 3.29 18.02 -1.44
N PHE A 114 3.37 17.96 -2.76
CA PHE A 114 3.34 16.69 -3.47
C PHE A 114 4.58 15.84 -3.20
N PHE A 115 5.77 16.44 -3.28
CA PHE A 115 7.05 15.78 -3.04
C PHE A 115 7.13 15.21 -1.61
N VAL A 116 6.73 16.00 -0.61
CA VAL A 116 6.71 15.58 0.80
C VAL A 116 5.67 14.47 1.03
N ASN A 117 4.48 14.61 0.46
CA ASN A 117 3.46 13.56 0.55
C ASN A 117 3.92 12.25 -0.12
N TRP A 118 4.62 12.35 -1.25
CA TRP A 118 5.19 11.17 -1.91
C TRP A 118 6.26 10.50 -1.04
N LEU A 119 7.16 11.28 -0.40
CA LEU A 119 8.13 10.74 0.54
C LEU A 119 7.45 10.07 1.74
N ALA A 120 6.39 10.65 2.28
CA ALA A 120 5.60 10.07 3.35
C ALA A 120 4.89 8.79 2.91
N ASP A 121 4.27 8.78 1.73
CA ASP A 121 3.63 7.61 1.13
C ASP A 121 4.64 6.47 0.91
N ILE A 122 5.82 6.78 0.36
CA ILE A 122 6.89 5.81 0.12
C ILE A 122 7.49 5.27 1.43
N SER A 123 7.65 6.13 2.44
CA SER A 123 8.18 5.69 3.75
C SER A 123 7.25 4.71 4.46
N THR A 124 5.95 4.74 4.13
CA THR A 124 4.91 3.86 4.67
C THR A 124 4.42 2.83 3.66
N ASP A 125 4.79 2.95 2.38
CA ASP A 125 4.42 1.98 1.34
C ASP A 125 5.40 0.80 1.36
N PHE A 126 4.98 -0.27 2.00
CA PHE A 126 5.72 -1.53 2.06
C PHE A 126 6.11 -2.10 0.69
N ARG A 127 5.41 -1.70 -0.38
CA ARG A 127 5.68 -2.13 -1.76
C ARG A 127 6.88 -1.42 -2.37
N ALA A 128 7.27 -0.29 -1.81
CA ALA A 128 8.44 0.47 -2.24
C ALA A 128 9.76 -0.17 -1.81
N GLY A 129 9.71 -1.12 -0.85
CA GLY A 129 10.87 -1.76 -0.25
C GLY A 129 11.68 -0.81 0.63
N ASN A 130 12.19 -1.30 1.76
CA ASN A 130 13.03 -0.52 2.68
C ASN A 130 14.37 -0.10 2.07
N LEU A 131 14.65 -0.48 0.81
CA LEU A 131 15.90 -0.24 0.10
C LEU A 131 15.74 0.74 -1.08
N LEU A 132 14.57 1.34 -1.29
CA LEU A 132 14.32 2.20 -2.44
C LEU A 132 15.32 3.37 -2.56
N LEU A 133 15.77 3.90 -1.42
CA LEU A 133 16.75 4.98 -1.32
C LEU A 133 18.06 4.52 -0.64
N SER A 134 18.35 3.21 -0.60
CA SER A 134 19.52 2.65 0.09
C SER A 134 20.85 3.17 -0.45
N ASP A 135 20.91 3.41 -1.75
CA ASP A 135 22.12 3.87 -2.45
C ASP A 135 22.21 5.41 -2.51
N CYS A 136 21.17 6.10 -2.03
CA CYS A 136 21.12 7.55 -2.00
C CYS A 136 21.70 8.09 -0.68
N LYS A 137 22.69 8.96 -0.79
CA LYS A 137 23.19 9.77 0.34
C LYS A 137 22.38 11.05 0.41
N PHE A 138 22.00 11.47 1.62
CA PHE A 138 21.23 12.70 1.77
C PHE A 138 21.66 13.53 2.98
N ALA A 139 21.40 14.86 2.89
CA ALA A 139 21.48 15.80 3.98
C ALA A 139 20.23 16.70 4.00
N VAL A 140 19.79 17.10 5.18
CA VAL A 140 18.60 17.95 5.32
C VAL A 140 18.90 19.10 6.26
N PHE A 141 18.51 20.31 5.85
CA PHE A 141 18.44 21.49 6.68
C PHE A 141 16.98 21.92 6.83
N GLY A 142 16.44 21.81 8.05
CA GLY A 142 15.04 22.13 8.35
C GLY A 142 14.91 23.43 9.14
N MET A 143 13.99 24.30 8.72
CA MET A 143 13.63 25.54 9.41
C MET A 143 12.19 25.43 9.90
N VAL A 144 11.96 25.71 11.18
CA VAL A 144 10.64 25.76 11.79
C VAL A 144 10.38 27.23 12.20
N PRO A 145 9.28 27.88 11.79
CA PRO A 145 8.95 29.19 12.27
C PRO A 145 8.69 29.14 13.79
N VAL A 146 9.46 29.83 14.56
CA VAL A 146 9.17 30.14 15.96
C VAL A 146 8.25 31.36 15.91
N GLY A 147 7.11 31.33 16.61
CA GLY A 147 6.00 32.29 16.48
C GLY A 147 6.42 33.76 16.46
N GLU A 148 5.48 34.60 16.00
CA GLU A 148 5.68 36.06 15.82
C GLU A 148 6.46 36.69 16.97
N GLY A 149 7.70 37.11 16.70
CA GLY A 149 8.44 37.98 17.56
C GLY A 149 9.94 37.84 17.68
N ASP A 150 10.55 36.67 17.51
CA ASP A 150 11.99 36.53 17.75
C ASP A 150 12.64 35.42 16.88
N VAL A 151 13.06 35.79 15.69
CA VAL A 151 14.28 35.20 15.09
C VAL A 151 15.09 36.38 14.54
N ASP A 152 16.14 36.75 15.22
CA ASP A 152 17.15 37.62 14.66
C ASP A 152 17.74 36.92 13.42
N GLY A 153 17.57 37.53 12.24
CA GLY A 153 17.99 36.92 10.95
C GLY A 153 19.46 36.52 10.93
N GLY A 154 20.28 37.03 11.86
CA GLY A 154 21.68 36.68 12.04
C GLY A 154 21.91 35.29 12.64
N GLU A 155 21.02 34.78 13.48
CA GLU A 155 21.18 33.47 14.12
C GLU A 155 20.92 32.33 13.11
N LEU A 156 19.88 32.43 12.27
CA LEU A 156 19.60 31.49 11.22
C LEU A 156 20.75 31.37 10.21
N GLU A 157 21.32 32.52 9.82
CA GLU A 157 22.44 32.59 8.89
C GLU A 157 23.69 31.91 9.45
N SER A 158 24.04 32.17 10.71
CA SER A 158 25.19 31.56 11.38
C SER A 158 25.04 30.03 11.48
N VAL A 159 23.85 29.53 11.85
CA VAL A 159 23.57 28.10 11.94
C VAL A 159 23.65 27.45 10.55
N PHE A 160 23.12 28.10 9.52
CA PHE A 160 23.16 27.61 8.15
C PHE A 160 24.58 27.59 7.59
N GLU A 161 25.41 28.59 7.87
CA GLU A 161 26.81 28.64 7.46
C GLU A 161 27.59 27.47 8.07
N GLY A 162 27.50 27.27 9.39
CA GLY A 162 28.15 26.17 10.08
C GLY A 162 27.71 24.79 9.57
N TRP A 163 26.42 24.61 9.26
CA TRP A 163 25.91 23.39 8.66
C TRP A 163 26.43 23.19 7.22
N SER A 164 26.46 24.24 6.41
CA SER A 164 26.94 24.22 5.03
C SER A 164 28.43 23.83 4.94
N GLU A 165 29.27 24.35 5.84
CA GLU A 165 30.68 23.99 5.93
C GLU A 165 30.88 22.51 6.28
N LYS A 166 30.06 21.99 7.21
CA LYS A 166 30.05 20.56 7.56
C LYS A 166 29.68 19.69 6.36
N VAL A 167 28.64 20.06 5.60
CA VAL A 167 28.24 19.37 4.38
C VAL A 167 29.38 19.32 3.36
N VAL A 168 30.03 20.44 3.11
CA VAL A 168 31.19 20.54 2.21
C VAL A 168 32.34 19.64 2.67
N THR A 169 32.64 19.63 3.96
CA THR A 169 33.71 18.80 4.55
C THR A 169 33.42 17.31 4.34
N VAL A 170 32.19 16.87 4.59
CA VAL A 170 31.77 15.48 4.37
C VAL A 170 31.87 15.08 2.89
N LEU A 171 31.43 15.97 1.99
CA LEU A 171 31.47 15.71 0.55
C LEU A 171 32.89 15.63 -0.02
N LYS A 172 33.86 16.31 0.61
CA LYS A 172 35.29 16.24 0.27
C LYS A 172 36.01 14.99 0.79
N GLY A 173 35.30 14.08 1.47
CA GLY A 173 35.89 12.86 2.03
C GLY A 173 36.53 13.03 3.41
N GLY A 174 36.20 14.11 4.13
CA GLY A 174 36.54 14.28 5.54
C GLY A 174 35.79 13.31 6.43
N LEU A 175 36.47 12.78 7.46
CA LEU A 175 36.04 11.74 8.37
C LEU A 175 34.69 12.02 9.04
N VAL A 176 33.98 10.93 9.32
CA VAL A 176 32.78 10.74 10.12
C VAL A 176 32.68 11.73 11.29
N MET A 177 31.60 12.51 11.32
CA MET A 177 31.23 13.34 12.45
C MET A 177 30.83 12.49 13.65
N GLU A 178 31.58 12.56 14.73
CA GLU A 178 31.10 12.22 16.05
C GLU A 178 30.04 13.26 16.48
N ASN A 179 28.96 12.75 17.06
CA ASN A 179 27.87 13.58 17.57
C ASN A 179 28.34 14.45 18.74
N GLU A 180 28.40 15.76 18.54
CA GLU A 180 28.29 16.70 19.64
C GLU A 180 27.04 17.58 19.41
N ASN A 181 26.11 17.46 20.38
CA ASN A 181 24.87 18.25 20.54
C ASN A 181 23.73 18.01 19.51
N GLY A 182 23.26 16.77 19.42
CA GLY A 182 21.90 16.48 18.98
C GLY A 182 21.07 15.99 20.17
N ILE A 183 19.90 16.58 20.41
CA ILE A 183 18.96 16.11 21.43
C ILE A 183 18.54 14.68 21.05
N VAL A 184 19.08 13.71 21.75
CA VAL A 184 18.70 12.29 21.67
C VAL A 184 17.55 12.09 22.65
N TYR A 185 16.35 11.80 22.16
CA TYR A 185 15.32 11.21 22.98
C TYR A 185 15.54 9.68 22.96
N GLU A 186 16.12 9.18 24.03
CA GLU A 186 16.07 7.75 24.34
C GLU A 186 14.63 7.41 24.73
N SER A 187 13.99 6.54 23.95
CA SER A 187 12.81 5.82 24.39
C SER A 187 13.30 4.47 24.89
N ASP A 188 13.38 4.34 26.19
CA ASP A 188 13.58 3.06 26.88
C ASP A 188 12.39 2.16 26.56
N VAL A 189 12.63 1.15 25.71
CA VAL A 189 11.79 -0.03 25.59
C VAL A 189 12.66 -1.20 26.06
N GLU A 190 12.56 -1.51 27.34
CA GLU A 190 13.07 -2.76 27.87
C GLU A 190 12.40 -3.93 27.16
N SER A 191 13.23 -4.77 26.57
CA SER A 191 12.82 -6.08 26.05
C SER A 191 12.61 -7.03 27.23
N LEU A 192 11.37 -7.36 27.53
CA LEU A 192 11.06 -8.51 28.35
C LEU A 192 11.22 -9.77 27.50
N GLU A 193 12.26 -10.52 27.79
CA GLU A 193 12.37 -11.93 27.42
C GLU A 193 11.33 -12.69 28.23
N SER A 194 10.46 -13.46 27.57
CA SER A 194 9.59 -14.42 28.21
C SER A 194 10.08 -15.81 27.87
N ASP A 195 10.54 -16.52 28.88
CA ASP A 195 10.75 -17.96 28.83
C ASP A 195 9.40 -18.66 28.67
N ASP A 196 9.37 -19.60 27.74
CA ASP A 196 8.27 -20.55 27.56
C ASP A 196 8.43 -21.69 28.54
N ASP A 197 7.32 -22.12 29.08
CA ASP A 197 6.86 -23.51 29.25
C ASP A 197 5.67 -23.51 30.21
N ASP A 198 4.49 -23.85 29.76
CA ASP A 198 3.62 -24.80 30.46
C ASP A 198 2.40 -25.22 29.62
N ASP A 199 2.22 -26.53 29.51
CA ASP A 199 1.08 -27.23 28.97
C ASP A 199 -0.10 -27.19 29.95
N GLY A 200 -1.29 -26.83 29.52
CA GLY A 200 -2.50 -26.90 30.33
C GLY A 200 -3.80 -26.77 29.55
N GLU A 201 -4.48 -27.89 29.35
CA GLU A 201 -5.83 -28.00 28.82
C GLU A 201 -6.88 -27.27 29.67
N GLY A 202 -7.86 -26.63 29.01
CA GLY A 202 -9.21 -26.50 29.56
C GLY A 202 -9.85 -25.12 29.54
N GLY A 203 -11.02 -25.02 28.88
CA GLY A 203 -12.06 -24.07 29.22
C GLY A 203 -12.15 -22.85 28.32
N GLY A 204 -13.27 -22.79 27.55
CA GLY A 204 -13.58 -21.62 26.70
C GLY A 204 -13.78 -20.37 27.53
N GLU A 205 -12.93 -19.39 27.28
CA GLU A 205 -13.09 -18.03 27.74
C GLU A 205 -12.99 -17.07 26.54
N ASP A 206 -13.81 -16.03 26.57
CA ASP A 206 -13.85 -14.99 25.58
C ASP A 206 -12.45 -14.38 25.37
N ILE A 207 -11.97 -14.40 24.12
CA ILE A 207 -10.67 -13.83 23.76
C ILE A 207 -10.72 -12.33 23.96
N VAL A 208 -10.10 -11.86 25.05
CA VAL A 208 -9.87 -10.44 25.34
C VAL A 208 -8.85 -9.90 24.36
N ASP A 209 -9.16 -8.76 23.75
CA ASP A 209 -8.27 -8.07 22.79
C ASP A 209 -6.98 -7.63 23.50
N LEU A 210 -5.83 -7.77 22.83
CA LEU A 210 -4.49 -7.42 23.40
C LEU A 210 -4.40 -5.96 23.92
N GLU A 211 -5.30 -5.07 23.44
CA GLU A 211 -5.41 -3.69 23.92
C GLU A 211 -5.98 -3.59 25.37
N ASP A 212 -6.74 -4.58 25.81
CA ASP A 212 -7.30 -4.59 27.18
C ASP A 212 -6.27 -5.07 28.24
N ILE A 213 -5.15 -5.65 27.82
CA ILE A 213 -4.08 -6.16 28.71
C ILE A 213 -3.06 -5.07 29.04
N ALA A 214 -2.84 -4.10 28.16
CA ALA A 214 -1.84 -3.03 28.37
C ALA A 214 -2.25 -1.96 29.40
N GLY A 215 -3.43 -2.07 30.02
CA GLY A 215 -4.01 -1.07 30.92
C GLY A 215 -3.91 -1.36 32.43
N LYS A 216 -3.27 -2.43 32.88
CA LYS A 216 -3.23 -2.76 34.31
C LYS A 216 -1.86 -2.55 34.96
N GLY A 217 -1.48 -1.28 35.12
CA GLY A 217 -0.50 -0.87 36.16
C GLY A 217 -1.23 -0.61 37.49
N PRO A 218 -0.54 -0.70 38.66
CA PRO A 218 -1.19 -0.72 39.97
C PRO A 218 -1.94 0.61 40.27
N SER A 219 -3.23 0.50 40.51
CA SER A 219 -4.13 1.61 40.71
C SER A 219 -3.87 2.34 42.03
N ARG A 220 -3.65 3.64 41.95
CA ARG A 220 -3.84 4.57 43.06
C ARG A 220 -5.21 5.24 42.88
N LYS A 221 -6.18 4.87 43.74
CA LYS A 221 -7.55 5.40 43.75
C LYS A 221 -7.54 6.93 43.90
N LYS A 222 -8.11 7.64 42.93
CA LYS A 222 -8.76 8.94 43.15
C LYS A 222 -10.07 8.94 42.37
N SER A 223 -11.15 9.01 43.14
CA SER A 223 -12.53 9.14 42.66
C SER A 223 -12.74 10.50 42.02
N VAL A 224 -13.17 10.52 40.76
CA VAL A 224 -13.79 11.69 40.16
C VAL A 224 -15.15 11.25 39.65
N ASN A 225 -16.21 11.81 40.24
CA ASN A 225 -17.58 11.62 39.81
C ASN A 225 -17.78 12.28 38.44
N VAL A 226 -18.04 11.47 37.42
CA VAL A 226 -18.60 11.96 36.18
C VAL A 226 -20.07 11.54 36.10
N ALA A 227 -20.90 12.53 35.92
CA ALA A 227 -22.37 12.40 35.86
C ALA A 227 -22.78 11.43 34.75
N LYS A 228 -23.56 10.43 35.10
CA LYS A 228 -24.23 9.52 34.17
C LYS A 228 -25.37 10.27 33.47
N THR A 229 -25.18 10.61 32.20
CA THR A 229 -26.30 10.93 31.32
C THR A 229 -26.86 9.61 30.75
N ASN A 230 -28.06 9.26 31.20
CA ASN A 230 -28.82 8.12 30.68
C ASN A 230 -29.39 8.44 29.30
N GLY A 231 -28.66 8.07 28.25
CA GLY A 231 -29.21 7.86 26.93
C GLY A 231 -28.99 6.40 26.57
N LYS A 232 -30.04 5.63 26.35
CA LYS A 232 -29.97 4.28 25.77
C LYS A 232 -29.44 4.42 24.35
N LEU A 233 -28.11 4.37 24.16
CA LEU A 233 -27.47 4.13 22.89
C LEU A 233 -27.19 2.63 22.79
N ASP A 234 -27.45 2.08 21.64
CA ASP A 234 -27.12 0.71 21.23
C ASP A 234 -25.67 0.42 21.59
N GLY A 235 -25.42 -0.42 22.58
CA GLY A 235 -24.14 -0.49 23.33
C GLY A 235 -22.99 -1.19 22.60
N LYS A 236 -22.98 -1.23 21.25
CA LYS A 236 -21.88 -1.83 20.49
C LYS A 236 -20.73 -0.83 20.32
N ARG A 237 -19.49 -1.32 20.55
CA ARG A 237 -18.26 -0.52 20.37
C ARG A 237 -17.99 -0.23 18.90
N GLU A 238 -17.26 0.86 18.61
CA GLU A 238 -16.72 1.11 17.28
C GLU A 238 -15.56 0.15 16.99
N MET A 239 -15.42 -0.27 15.72
CA MET A 239 -14.29 -1.10 15.29
C MET A 239 -12.99 -0.31 15.25
N VAL A 240 -13.06 0.97 14.86
CA VAL A 240 -11.92 1.85 14.71
C VAL A 240 -11.75 2.71 15.96
N THR A 241 -10.82 2.34 16.83
CA THR A 241 -10.42 3.19 17.96
C THR A 241 -9.68 4.45 17.48
N PRO A 242 -9.60 5.52 18.30
CA PRO A 242 -8.83 6.73 17.93
C PRO A 242 -7.36 6.43 17.56
N VAL A 243 -6.74 5.44 18.21
CA VAL A 243 -5.35 5.02 17.93
C VAL A 243 -5.26 4.34 16.57
N ILE A 244 -6.18 3.40 16.26
CA ILE A 244 -6.24 2.73 14.97
C ILE A 244 -6.50 3.75 13.86
N ARG A 245 -7.44 4.69 14.06
CA ARG A 245 -7.74 5.77 13.12
C ARG A 245 -6.49 6.58 12.79
N ALA A 246 -5.79 7.09 13.81
CA ALA A 246 -4.59 7.89 13.63
C ALA A 246 -3.48 7.10 12.89
N ASN A 247 -3.31 5.81 13.18
CA ASN A 247 -2.32 4.97 12.51
C ASN A 247 -2.66 4.72 11.04
N LEU A 248 -3.93 4.45 10.72
CA LEU A 248 -4.37 4.23 9.34
C LEU A 248 -4.32 5.53 8.52
N GLU A 249 -4.72 6.66 9.10
CA GLU A 249 -4.65 7.98 8.43
C GLU A 249 -3.22 8.37 8.10
N LYS A 250 -2.24 8.07 8.97
CA LYS A 250 -0.80 8.24 8.67
C LYS A 250 -0.35 7.38 7.48
N GLN A 251 -0.99 6.25 7.25
CA GLN A 251 -0.73 5.36 6.10
C GLN A 251 -1.51 5.76 4.84
N GLY A 252 -2.16 6.92 4.84
CA GLY A 252 -2.91 7.44 3.70
C GLY A 252 -4.32 6.88 3.53
N TYR A 253 -4.84 6.14 4.53
CA TYR A 253 -6.25 5.75 4.54
C TYR A 253 -7.14 6.93 4.89
N LYS A 254 -8.34 6.93 4.36
CA LYS A 254 -9.45 7.77 4.80
C LYS A 254 -10.49 6.87 5.43
N ILE A 255 -10.67 7.03 6.74
CA ILE A 255 -11.59 6.21 7.52
C ILE A 255 -13.01 6.75 7.37
N ILE A 256 -13.96 5.84 7.16
CA ILE A 256 -15.38 6.11 6.96
C ILE A 256 -16.13 5.51 8.16
N GLY A 257 -16.85 6.36 8.87
CA GLY A 257 -17.63 5.95 10.02
C GLY A 257 -16.82 5.20 11.08
N SER A 258 -17.36 4.08 11.55
CA SER A 258 -16.82 3.29 12.66
C SER A 258 -16.01 2.07 12.25
N HIS A 259 -16.05 1.64 10.96
CA HIS A 259 -15.46 0.36 10.54
C HIS A 259 -14.97 0.28 9.09
N SER A 260 -15.17 1.33 8.28
CA SER A 260 -14.91 1.30 6.85
C SER A 260 -13.76 2.24 6.47
N GLY A 261 -13.22 2.08 5.27
CA GLY A 261 -12.14 2.93 4.79
C GLY A 261 -11.93 2.90 3.28
N VAL A 262 -11.30 3.96 2.77
CA VAL A 262 -10.92 4.11 1.35
C VAL A 262 -9.50 4.65 1.24
N LYS A 263 -8.81 4.26 0.17
CA LYS A 263 -7.44 4.70 -0.12
C LYS A 263 -7.22 4.78 -1.63
N ILE A 264 -6.36 5.69 -2.08
CA ILE A 264 -5.86 5.70 -3.47
C ILE A 264 -4.61 4.83 -3.56
N CYS A 265 -4.62 3.85 -4.48
CA CYS A 265 -3.46 3.00 -4.70
C CYS A 265 -2.42 3.67 -5.61
N ARG A 266 -1.20 3.10 -5.61
CA ARG A 266 -0.11 3.60 -6.48
C ARG A 266 -0.46 3.53 -7.96
N TRP A 267 -1.23 2.55 -8.38
CA TRP A 267 -1.60 2.36 -9.78
C TRP A 267 -2.63 3.37 -10.26
N THR A 268 -3.53 3.82 -9.37
CA THR A 268 -4.39 4.98 -9.64
C THR A 268 -3.53 6.21 -9.93
N LYS A 269 -2.54 6.49 -9.07
CA LYS A 269 -1.59 7.60 -9.27
C LYS A 269 -0.75 7.42 -10.55
N SER A 270 -0.35 6.20 -10.88
CA SER A 270 0.42 5.87 -12.09
C SER A 270 -0.38 6.13 -13.36
N GLN A 271 -1.60 5.59 -13.43
CA GLN A 271 -2.43 5.73 -14.63
C GLN A 271 -2.98 7.14 -14.82
N LEU A 272 -3.21 7.93 -13.75
CA LEU A 272 -3.49 9.37 -13.87
C LEU A 272 -2.38 10.13 -14.61
N ARG A 273 -1.14 9.62 -14.58
CA ARG A 273 0.02 10.17 -15.29
C ARG A 273 0.31 9.49 -16.63
N GLY A 274 -0.58 8.61 -17.10
CA GLY A 274 -0.36 7.85 -18.33
C GLY A 274 0.82 6.85 -18.27
N ARG A 275 1.18 6.37 -17.06
CA ARG A 275 2.36 5.51 -16.84
C ARG A 275 2.07 4.03 -16.66
N GLY A 276 0.90 3.58 -17.00
CA GLY A 276 0.46 2.20 -16.89
C GLY A 276 -0.50 1.94 -15.73
N GLY A 277 -1.37 0.95 -15.93
CA GLY A 277 -2.34 0.45 -14.97
C GLY A 277 -1.78 -0.68 -14.12
N CYS A 278 -2.61 -1.21 -13.22
CA CYS A 278 -2.29 -2.42 -12.45
C CYS A 278 -2.51 -3.69 -13.28
N TYR A 279 -2.13 -4.85 -12.75
CA TYR A 279 -2.37 -6.12 -13.42
C TYR A 279 -3.87 -6.37 -13.73
N LYS A 280 -4.80 -5.82 -12.95
CA LYS A 280 -6.24 -5.92 -13.26
C LYS A 280 -6.63 -5.10 -14.50
N HIS A 281 -5.88 -4.05 -14.83
CA HIS A 281 -6.03 -3.36 -16.12
C HIS A 281 -5.67 -4.30 -17.27
N SER A 282 -4.52 -4.94 -17.21
CA SER A 282 -4.07 -5.87 -18.24
C SER A 282 -4.99 -7.09 -18.36
N PHE A 283 -5.42 -7.67 -17.24
CA PHE A 283 -6.19 -8.91 -17.20
C PHE A 283 -7.67 -8.71 -17.49
N TYR A 284 -8.26 -7.60 -17.05
CA TYR A 284 -9.72 -7.42 -17.00
C TYR A 284 -10.21 -6.08 -17.56
N GLY A 285 -9.31 -5.22 -18.05
CA GLY A 285 -9.69 -3.93 -18.61
C GLY A 285 -10.11 -2.87 -17.59
N ILE A 286 -9.70 -3.01 -16.31
CA ILE A 286 -9.98 -1.98 -15.30
C ILE A 286 -9.25 -0.68 -15.63
N GLU A 287 -9.98 0.44 -15.62
CA GLU A 287 -9.39 1.78 -15.65
C GLU A 287 -8.84 2.12 -14.26
N SER A 288 -7.53 1.88 -14.02
CA SER A 288 -6.94 2.01 -12.68
C SER A 288 -7.07 3.42 -12.09
N HIS A 289 -7.08 4.47 -12.92
CA HIS A 289 -7.28 5.86 -12.47
C HIS A 289 -8.73 6.17 -12.05
N ARG A 290 -9.68 5.28 -12.38
CA ARG A 290 -11.09 5.34 -11.99
C ARG A 290 -11.46 4.24 -10.98
N CYS A 291 -10.44 3.55 -10.44
CA CYS A 291 -10.65 2.47 -9.48
C CYS A 291 -10.50 3.00 -8.05
N MET A 292 -11.56 2.84 -7.26
CA MET A 292 -11.59 3.12 -5.83
C MET A 292 -11.24 1.86 -5.05
N GLU A 293 -10.17 1.89 -4.22
CA GLU A 293 -9.89 0.82 -3.27
C GLU A 293 -10.60 1.12 -1.95
N ALA A 294 -11.54 0.26 -1.57
CA ALA A 294 -12.35 0.43 -0.37
C ALA A 294 -12.49 -0.88 0.43
N THR A 295 -12.89 -0.73 1.67
CA THR A 295 -13.32 -1.85 2.52
C THR A 295 -14.47 -1.41 3.43
N PRO A 296 -15.54 -2.19 3.51
CA PRO A 296 -16.60 -1.97 4.50
C PRO A 296 -16.28 -2.63 5.84
N SER A 297 -15.17 -3.36 5.97
CA SER A 297 -14.76 -4.01 7.21
C SER A 297 -13.23 -4.03 7.32
N LEU A 298 -12.71 -3.28 8.28
CA LEU A 298 -11.28 -3.31 8.64
C LEU A 298 -10.91 -4.56 9.44
N ALA A 299 -11.89 -5.28 10.03
CA ALA A 299 -11.66 -6.53 10.73
C ALA A 299 -11.45 -7.70 9.77
N CYS A 300 -10.68 -8.69 10.22
CA CYS A 300 -10.38 -9.91 9.46
C CYS A 300 -10.40 -11.13 10.38
N ALA A 301 -10.67 -12.32 9.82
CA ALA A 301 -10.59 -13.58 10.53
C ALA A 301 -9.23 -14.29 10.39
N ASN A 302 -8.27 -13.70 9.65
CA ASN A 302 -6.93 -14.24 9.45
C ASN A 302 -5.86 -13.24 9.91
N LYS A 303 -4.66 -13.75 10.21
CA LYS A 303 -3.45 -12.98 10.54
C LYS A 303 -2.30 -13.37 9.60
N CYS A 304 -2.54 -13.31 8.29
CA CYS A 304 -1.61 -13.79 7.27
C CYS A 304 -0.20 -13.19 7.42
N VAL A 305 0.83 -14.02 7.24
CA VAL A 305 2.24 -13.63 7.43
C VAL A 305 2.68 -12.50 6.48
N PHE A 306 2.06 -12.39 5.32
CA PHE A 306 2.33 -11.37 4.30
C PHE A 306 1.31 -10.23 4.32
N CYS A 307 0.41 -10.20 5.32
CA CYS A 307 -0.62 -9.15 5.35
C CYS A 307 0.02 -7.78 5.57
N TRP A 308 -0.17 -6.87 4.64
CA TRP A 308 0.28 -5.48 4.72
C TRP A 308 -0.56 -4.64 5.70
N ARG A 309 -1.61 -5.25 6.28
CA ARG A 309 -2.37 -4.70 7.39
C ARG A 309 -1.47 -4.51 8.60
N HIS A 310 -1.63 -3.38 9.29
CA HIS A 310 -1.00 -3.20 10.58
C HIS A 310 -1.51 -4.25 11.58
N HIS A 311 -0.63 -4.87 12.36
CA HIS A 311 -1.00 -5.95 13.29
C HIS A 311 -1.99 -5.52 14.40
N THR A 312 -2.19 -4.21 14.57
CA THR A 312 -3.19 -3.61 15.48
C THR A 312 -4.60 -3.55 14.90
N ASN A 313 -4.82 -3.91 13.63
CA ASN A 313 -6.14 -3.90 13.05
C ASN A 313 -7.04 -4.95 13.71
N PRO A 314 -8.34 -4.65 13.86
CA PRO A 314 -9.29 -5.53 14.51
C PRO A 314 -9.32 -6.92 13.87
N VAL A 315 -9.48 -7.94 14.70
CA VAL A 315 -9.68 -9.33 14.28
C VAL A 315 -10.94 -9.87 14.92
N GLY A 316 -11.62 -10.81 14.25
CA GLY A 316 -12.83 -11.40 14.79
C GLY A 316 -13.38 -12.51 13.92
N LYS A 317 -14.19 -13.38 14.52
CA LYS A 317 -14.89 -14.49 13.86
C LYS A 317 -16.29 -14.11 13.40
N SER A 318 -16.85 -13.02 13.94
CA SER A 318 -18.20 -12.53 13.66
C SER A 318 -18.25 -11.02 13.82
N TRP A 319 -19.32 -10.41 13.31
CA TRP A 319 -19.55 -8.98 13.47
C TRP A 319 -20.06 -8.66 14.87
N GLN A 320 -19.35 -7.84 15.60
CA GLN A 320 -19.67 -7.45 16.98
C GLN A 320 -19.60 -5.94 17.22
N TRP A 321 -19.36 -5.17 16.17
CA TRP A 321 -19.17 -3.71 16.24
C TRP A 321 -20.42 -2.95 15.85
N LYS A 322 -20.40 -1.64 16.11
CA LYS A 322 -21.37 -0.69 15.57
C LYS A 322 -21.40 -0.84 14.05
N MET A 323 -22.56 -0.69 13.46
CA MET A 323 -22.78 -0.83 12.02
C MET A 323 -23.20 0.50 11.43
N ASP A 324 -22.47 0.94 10.42
CA ASP A 324 -22.80 2.14 9.65
C ASP A 324 -23.64 1.76 8.43
N ASP A 325 -24.45 2.70 7.96
CA ASP A 325 -25.37 2.50 6.83
C ASP A 325 -24.62 2.31 5.51
N PRO A 326 -25.01 1.32 4.66
CA PRO A 326 -24.35 1.06 3.36
C PRO A 326 -24.35 2.26 2.42
N LEU A 327 -25.45 3.02 2.36
CA LEU A 327 -25.58 4.18 1.50
C LEU A 327 -24.63 5.30 1.95
N GLU A 328 -24.54 5.53 3.26
CA GLU A 328 -23.59 6.51 3.84
C GLU A 328 -22.13 6.11 3.58
N ILE A 329 -21.82 4.81 3.70
CA ILE A 329 -20.46 4.30 3.39
C ILE A 329 -20.12 4.57 1.93
N VAL A 330 -20.99 4.24 0.98
CA VAL A 330 -20.76 4.44 -0.45
C VAL A 330 -20.63 5.92 -0.81
N ASN A 331 -21.53 6.77 -0.30
CA ASN A 331 -21.47 8.22 -0.50
C ASN A 331 -20.14 8.80 -0.04
N THR A 332 -19.79 8.49 1.21
CA THR A 332 -18.56 9.00 1.83
C THR A 332 -17.31 8.48 1.13
N ALA A 333 -17.30 7.19 0.71
CA ALA A 333 -16.18 6.62 -0.04
C ALA A 333 -15.94 7.33 -1.37
N ILE A 334 -17.00 7.60 -2.14
CA ILE A 334 -16.92 8.32 -3.42
C ILE A 334 -16.43 9.75 -3.20
N ASP A 335 -16.98 10.45 -2.19
CA ASP A 335 -16.58 11.82 -1.87
C ASP A 335 -15.11 11.92 -1.47
N LEU A 336 -14.66 11.01 -0.61
CA LEU A 336 -13.26 10.97 -0.17
C LEU A 336 -12.33 10.59 -1.32
N HIS A 337 -12.70 9.60 -2.14
CA HIS A 337 -11.95 9.23 -3.33
C HIS A 337 -11.81 10.42 -4.28
N THR A 338 -12.91 11.08 -4.61
CA THR A 338 -12.94 12.26 -5.47
C THR A 338 -12.09 13.40 -4.90
N LYS A 339 -12.13 13.64 -3.58
CA LYS A 339 -11.25 14.62 -2.92
C LYS A 339 -9.78 14.27 -3.07
N MET A 340 -9.42 13.00 -2.91
CA MET A 340 -8.03 12.53 -3.09
C MET A 340 -7.58 12.65 -4.55
N ILE A 341 -8.44 12.36 -5.54
CA ILE A 341 -8.14 12.58 -6.96
C ILE A 341 -7.93 14.07 -7.25
N LYS A 342 -8.81 14.97 -6.74
CA LYS A 342 -8.65 16.42 -6.90
C LYS A 342 -7.31 16.93 -6.36
N GLN A 343 -6.75 16.33 -5.34
CA GLN A 343 -5.43 16.69 -4.79
C GLN A 343 -4.29 16.39 -5.78
N THR A 344 -4.51 15.58 -6.80
CA THR A 344 -3.50 15.31 -7.85
C THR A 344 -3.49 16.38 -8.96
N LYS A 345 -4.40 17.36 -8.91
CA LYS A 345 -4.42 18.48 -9.88
C LYS A 345 -3.12 19.27 -9.79
N GLY A 346 -2.48 19.49 -10.92
CA GLY A 346 -1.20 20.20 -11.01
C GLY A 346 0.03 19.35 -10.70
N VAL A 347 -0.16 18.06 -10.38
CA VAL A 347 0.95 17.13 -10.24
C VAL A 347 1.57 16.87 -11.62
N PRO A 348 2.91 16.91 -11.75
CA PRO A 348 3.58 16.64 -13.03
C PRO A 348 3.16 15.31 -13.66
N GLY A 349 2.88 15.36 -14.95
CA GLY A 349 2.44 14.21 -15.75
C GLY A 349 0.95 13.85 -15.65
N VAL A 350 0.19 14.41 -14.72
CA VAL A 350 -1.27 14.23 -14.68
C VAL A 350 -1.92 15.04 -15.78
N THR A 351 -2.57 14.36 -16.73
CA THR A 351 -3.30 15.03 -17.80
C THR A 351 -4.67 15.49 -17.30
N GLN A 352 -5.18 16.59 -17.89
CA GLN A 352 -6.51 17.11 -17.54
C GLN A 352 -7.61 16.10 -17.84
N GLU A 353 -7.48 15.34 -18.93
CA GLU A 353 -8.41 14.29 -19.33
C GLU A 353 -8.49 13.18 -18.26
N ARG A 354 -7.35 12.58 -17.90
CA ARG A 354 -7.29 11.52 -16.88
C ARG A 354 -7.77 12.00 -15.52
N LEU A 355 -7.47 13.26 -15.18
CA LEU A 355 -7.96 13.87 -13.96
C LEU A 355 -9.49 13.93 -13.94
N MET A 356 -10.10 14.41 -15.05
CA MET A 356 -11.56 14.52 -15.14
C MET A 356 -12.24 13.15 -15.11
N GLU A 357 -11.71 12.16 -15.82
CA GLU A 357 -12.18 10.78 -15.77
C GLU A 357 -12.10 10.21 -14.33
N GLY A 358 -10.97 10.41 -13.64
CA GLY A 358 -10.73 9.93 -12.28
C GLY A 358 -11.69 10.50 -11.22
N LEU A 359 -12.33 11.65 -11.49
CA LEU A 359 -13.36 12.21 -10.61
C LEU A 359 -14.66 11.40 -10.60
N SER A 360 -14.84 10.48 -11.56
CA SER A 360 -16.01 9.62 -11.68
C SER A 360 -15.55 8.16 -11.55
N PRO A 361 -15.51 7.58 -10.34
CA PRO A 361 -15.11 6.20 -10.16
C PRO A 361 -16.06 5.24 -10.91
N ARG A 362 -15.48 4.26 -11.62
CA ARG A 362 -16.22 3.21 -12.34
C ARG A 362 -16.02 1.83 -11.73
N HIS A 363 -15.00 1.67 -10.91
CA HIS A 363 -14.63 0.40 -10.32
C HIS A 363 -14.43 0.56 -8.81
N CYS A 364 -14.85 -0.43 -8.04
CA CYS A 364 -14.61 -0.52 -6.61
C CYS A 364 -13.93 -1.84 -6.27
N ALA A 365 -12.68 -1.78 -5.87
CA ALA A 365 -11.94 -2.93 -5.37
C ALA A 365 -12.20 -3.08 -3.87
N LEU A 366 -13.09 -4.01 -3.51
CA LEU A 366 -13.39 -4.40 -2.13
C LEU A 366 -12.32 -5.39 -1.63
N SER A 367 -11.07 -4.89 -1.53
CA SER A 367 -9.88 -5.68 -1.23
C SER A 367 -8.79 -4.86 -0.53
N LEU A 368 -9.15 -3.67 -0.01
CA LEU A 368 -8.17 -2.74 0.54
C LEU A 368 -7.48 -3.32 1.77
N VAL A 369 -8.24 -3.72 2.79
CA VAL A 369 -7.75 -4.29 4.05
C VAL A 369 -8.94 -4.93 4.78
N GLY A 370 -8.66 -5.84 5.73
CA GLY A 370 -9.69 -6.55 6.46
C GLY A 370 -10.38 -7.62 5.61
N GLU A 371 -11.62 -7.92 5.95
CA GLU A 371 -12.44 -8.93 5.28
C GLU A 371 -13.79 -8.31 4.90
N PRO A 372 -13.98 -7.86 3.65
CA PRO A 372 -15.18 -7.16 3.23
C PRO A 372 -16.49 -7.93 3.44
N ILE A 373 -16.46 -9.26 3.25
CA ILE A 373 -17.65 -10.10 3.36
C ILE A 373 -18.15 -10.25 4.81
N MET A 374 -17.33 -9.85 5.80
CA MET A 374 -17.77 -9.83 7.20
C MET A 374 -18.86 -8.77 7.46
N TYR A 375 -18.88 -7.69 6.68
CA TYR A 375 -19.88 -6.65 6.83
C TYR A 375 -21.29 -7.23 6.62
N PRO A 376 -22.22 -7.08 7.59
CA PRO A 376 -23.53 -7.72 7.50
C PRO A 376 -24.35 -7.27 6.31
N GLU A 377 -24.29 -5.98 5.96
CA GLU A 377 -25.06 -5.38 4.86
C GLU A 377 -24.24 -5.33 3.54
N ILE A 378 -23.33 -6.29 3.33
CA ILE A 378 -22.47 -6.32 2.12
C ILE A 378 -23.28 -6.35 0.83
N ASN A 379 -24.43 -7.04 0.80
CA ASN A 379 -25.30 -7.09 -0.36
C ASN A 379 -25.93 -5.74 -0.68
N ALA A 380 -26.40 -5.00 0.33
CA ALA A 380 -26.94 -3.66 0.14
C ALA A 380 -25.88 -2.67 -0.34
N LEU A 381 -24.63 -2.79 0.14
CA LEU A 381 -23.49 -2.00 -0.32
C LEU A 381 -23.15 -2.30 -1.78
N VAL A 382 -23.16 -3.56 -2.19
CA VAL A 382 -22.92 -3.99 -3.58
C VAL A 382 -24.05 -3.48 -4.48
N ASP A 383 -25.31 -3.62 -4.09
CA ASP A 383 -26.46 -3.10 -4.83
C ASP A 383 -26.34 -1.58 -5.08
N GLU A 384 -25.92 -0.82 -4.07
CA GLU A 384 -25.76 0.63 -4.19
C GLU A 384 -24.60 1.02 -5.13
N LEU A 385 -23.49 0.28 -5.11
CA LEU A 385 -22.39 0.48 -6.07
C LEU A 385 -22.86 0.19 -7.50
N HIS A 386 -23.55 -0.92 -7.73
CA HIS A 386 -24.07 -1.30 -9.05
C HIS A 386 -25.13 -0.31 -9.55
N ARG A 387 -26.02 0.18 -8.67
CA ARG A 387 -26.99 1.22 -9.03
C ARG A 387 -26.34 2.49 -9.59
N ARG A 388 -25.09 2.76 -9.16
CA ARG A 388 -24.27 3.86 -9.67
C ARG A 388 -23.38 3.47 -10.85
N ARG A 389 -23.56 2.28 -11.40
CA ARG A 389 -22.73 1.70 -12.46
C ARG A 389 -21.23 1.64 -12.06
N ILE A 390 -20.96 1.35 -10.79
CA ILE A 390 -19.62 1.09 -10.27
C ILE A 390 -19.45 -0.42 -10.13
N SER A 391 -18.56 -1.01 -10.90
CA SER A 391 -18.25 -2.45 -10.86
C SER A 391 -17.54 -2.83 -9.56
N THR A 392 -17.73 -4.07 -9.10
CA THR A 392 -17.26 -4.54 -7.80
C THR A 392 -16.33 -5.74 -7.91
N PHE A 393 -15.16 -5.65 -7.28
CA PHE A 393 -14.14 -6.70 -7.19
C PHE A 393 -13.96 -7.08 -5.73
N LEU A 394 -14.66 -8.13 -5.28
CA LEU A 394 -14.67 -8.54 -3.89
C LEU A 394 -13.68 -9.68 -3.65
N VAL A 395 -12.77 -9.49 -2.69
CA VAL A 395 -11.80 -10.52 -2.27
C VAL A 395 -12.18 -11.00 -0.87
N THR A 396 -12.26 -12.32 -0.69
CA THR A 396 -12.50 -12.95 0.61
C THR A 396 -11.40 -13.96 0.95
N ASN A 397 -11.14 -14.11 2.24
CA ASN A 397 -10.14 -15.02 2.81
C ASN A 397 -10.62 -16.49 2.97
N ALA A 398 -11.76 -16.82 2.36
CA ALA A 398 -12.36 -18.16 2.40
C ALA A 398 -12.78 -18.68 3.78
N GLN A 399 -13.02 -17.82 4.76
CA GLN A 399 -13.42 -18.24 6.11
C GLN A 399 -14.93 -18.09 6.38
N PHE A 400 -15.70 -17.62 5.39
CA PHE A 400 -17.13 -17.34 5.52
C PHE A 400 -17.96 -18.00 4.40
N PRO A 401 -18.01 -19.36 4.31
CA PRO A 401 -18.69 -20.06 3.22
C PRO A 401 -20.16 -19.71 3.06
N GLU A 402 -20.90 -19.55 4.18
CA GLU A 402 -22.32 -19.18 4.14
C GLU A 402 -22.54 -17.78 3.58
N LYS A 403 -21.64 -16.83 3.88
CA LYS A 403 -21.72 -15.49 3.31
C LYS A 403 -21.39 -15.50 1.80
N ILE A 404 -20.47 -16.34 1.35
CA ILE A 404 -20.19 -16.53 -0.07
C ILE A 404 -21.45 -17.05 -0.78
N LYS A 405 -22.14 -18.05 -0.22
CA LYS A 405 -23.40 -18.58 -0.79
C LYS A 405 -24.46 -17.48 -0.93
N MET A 406 -24.62 -16.65 0.11
CA MET A 406 -25.64 -15.59 0.18
C MET A 406 -25.26 -14.31 -0.58
N LEU A 407 -24.01 -14.17 -1.03
CA LEU A 407 -23.54 -12.97 -1.72
C LEU A 407 -24.26 -12.82 -3.06
N LYS A 408 -24.86 -11.64 -3.31
CA LYS A 408 -25.39 -11.26 -4.62
C LYS A 408 -24.27 -11.20 -5.67
N PRO A 409 -24.61 -11.28 -6.98
CA PRO A 409 -23.60 -11.16 -8.01
C PRO A 409 -22.76 -9.88 -7.84
N VAL A 410 -21.45 -10.06 -7.77
CA VAL A 410 -20.45 -8.99 -7.91
C VAL A 410 -19.84 -9.10 -9.30
N THR A 411 -19.18 -8.06 -9.80
CA THR A 411 -18.57 -8.12 -11.14
C THR A 411 -17.53 -9.24 -11.22
N GLN A 412 -16.74 -9.42 -10.16
CA GLN A 412 -15.80 -10.52 -10.05
C GLN A 412 -15.55 -10.88 -8.58
N LEU A 413 -15.69 -12.16 -8.25
CA LEU A 413 -15.50 -12.68 -6.89
C LEU A 413 -14.17 -13.43 -6.78
N TYR A 414 -13.34 -13.01 -5.85
CA TYR A 414 -12.06 -13.63 -5.56
C TYR A 414 -12.11 -14.40 -4.25
N VAL A 415 -11.58 -15.61 -4.27
CA VAL A 415 -11.29 -16.38 -3.07
C VAL A 415 -9.77 -16.54 -2.96
N SER A 416 -9.22 -16.11 -1.83
CA SER A 416 -7.79 -16.32 -1.54
C SER A 416 -7.50 -17.80 -1.33
N VAL A 417 -6.52 -18.33 -2.06
CA VAL A 417 -6.03 -19.71 -2.01
C VAL A 417 -4.52 -19.64 -1.80
N ASP A 418 -4.14 -19.17 -0.60
CA ASP A 418 -2.74 -18.86 -0.30
C ASP A 418 -1.93 -20.10 0.10
N ALA A 419 -2.59 -21.26 0.30
CA ALA A 419 -1.95 -22.56 0.48
C ALA A 419 -2.89 -23.70 0.06
N ALA A 420 -2.29 -24.82 -0.34
CA ALA A 420 -3.02 -25.97 -0.86
C ALA A 420 -3.17 -27.11 0.16
N THR A 421 -2.57 -27.00 1.35
CA THR A 421 -2.66 -27.99 2.43
C THR A 421 -3.07 -27.34 3.74
N LYS A 422 -3.66 -28.13 4.66
CA LYS A 422 -4.13 -27.63 5.95
C LYS A 422 -3.00 -27.00 6.76
N ASP A 423 -1.84 -27.64 6.80
CA ASP A 423 -0.70 -27.16 7.58
C ASP A 423 -0.08 -25.89 6.99
N SER A 424 0.10 -25.84 5.67
CA SER A 424 0.59 -24.64 4.98
C SER A 424 -0.40 -23.47 5.15
N LEU A 425 -1.71 -23.71 5.06
CA LEU A 425 -2.73 -22.68 5.27
C LEU A 425 -2.69 -22.13 6.70
N LYS A 426 -2.54 -23.01 7.69
CA LYS A 426 -2.37 -22.59 9.09
C LYS A 426 -1.11 -21.75 9.29
N ALA A 427 -0.01 -22.14 8.68
CA ALA A 427 1.27 -21.43 8.80
C ALA A 427 1.25 -20.05 8.11
N ILE A 428 0.64 -19.96 6.93
CA ILE A 428 0.63 -18.75 6.09
C ILE A 428 -0.46 -17.79 6.53
N ASP A 429 -1.70 -18.25 6.61
CA ASP A 429 -2.88 -17.40 6.86
C ASP A 429 -3.17 -17.18 8.33
N ARG A 430 -2.72 -18.07 9.21
CA ARG A 430 -2.95 -18.00 10.65
C ARG A 430 -4.40 -17.67 11.00
N PRO A 431 -5.36 -18.51 10.56
CA PRO A 431 -6.79 -18.25 10.74
C PRO A 431 -7.22 -18.38 12.20
N LEU A 432 -8.24 -17.61 12.58
CA LEU A 432 -8.80 -17.61 13.95
C LEU A 432 -9.79 -18.76 14.21
N PHE A 433 -10.37 -19.33 13.15
CA PHE A 433 -11.31 -20.43 13.28
C PHE A 433 -10.59 -21.76 13.51
N GLY A 434 -11.07 -22.58 14.45
CA GLY A 434 -10.53 -23.94 14.65
C GLY A 434 -10.82 -24.87 13.48
N ASP A 435 -11.99 -24.70 12.85
CA ASP A 435 -12.49 -25.40 11.65
C ASP A 435 -12.11 -24.69 10.35
N PHE A 436 -10.98 -23.98 10.32
CA PHE A 436 -10.57 -23.10 9.22
C PHE A 436 -10.39 -23.85 7.89
N TRP A 437 -9.94 -25.10 7.93
CA TRP A 437 -9.73 -25.90 6.72
C TRP A 437 -11.05 -26.34 6.11
N GLU A 438 -11.97 -26.80 6.92
CA GLU A 438 -13.33 -27.18 6.53
C GLU A 438 -14.05 -25.96 5.93
N ARG A 439 -13.97 -24.79 6.57
CA ARG A 439 -14.48 -23.51 6.04
C ARG A 439 -13.86 -23.13 4.71
N PHE A 440 -12.55 -23.29 4.59
CA PHE A 440 -11.84 -23.04 3.33
C PHE A 440 -12.38 -23.94 2.21
N ILE A 441 -12.46 -25.26 2.43
CA ILE A 441 -12.99 -26.21 1.46
C ILE A 441 -14.46 -25.90 1.08
N ASP A 442 -15.28 -25.57 2.07
CA ASP A 442 -16.69 -25.23 1.82
C ASP A 442 -16.86 -23.89 1.11
N SER A 443 -15.92 -22.95 1.31
CA SER A 443 -15.85 -21.70 0.54
C SER A 443 -15.53 -21.96 -0.93
N LEU A 444 -14.59 -22.88 -1.23
CA LEU A 444 -14.30 -23.28 -2.61
C LEU A 444 -15.52 -23.95 -3.27
N LYS A 445 -16.21 -24.84 -2.54
CA LYS A 445 -17.45 -25.44 -3.04
C LYS A 445 -18.55 -24.40 -3.29
N ALA A 446 -18.70 -23.43 -2.36
CA ALA A 446 -19.65 -22.34 -2.52
C ALA A 446 -19.34 -21.44 -3.73
N LEU A 447 -18.06 -21.29 -4.08
CA LEU A 447 -17.66 -20.54 -5.27
C LEU A 447 -18.14 -21.20 -6.56
N LYS A 448 -18.12 -22.55 -6.64
CA LYS A 448 -18.59 -23.30 -7.79
C LYS A 448 -20.05 -23.04 -8.15
N GLU A 449 -20.86 -22.68 -7.15
CA GLU A 449 -22.30 -22.40 -7.31
C GLU A 449 -22.57 -20.95 -7.80
N LYS A 450 -21.50 -20.16 -8.03
CA LYS A 450 -21.61 -18.78 -8.50
C LYS A 450 -21.61 -18.72 -10.03
N HIS A 451 -22.45 -17.87 -10.58
CA HIS A 451 -22.59 -17.67 -12.02
C HIS A 451 -21.71 -16.51 -12.54
N GLN A 452 -21.48 -15.49 -11.71
CA GLN A 452 -20.56 -14.40 -12.07
C GLN A 452 -19.11 -14.88 -12.14
N ARG A 453 -18.23 -14.05 -12.68
CA ARG A 453 -16.78 -14.34 -12.79
C ARG A 453 -16.18 -14.66 -11.43
N THR A 454 -15.46 -15.78 -11.38
CA THR A 454 -14.85 -16.32 -10.16
C THR A 454 -13.35 -16.49 -10.33
N VAL A 455 -12.60 -16.18 -9.25
CA VAL A 455 -11.14 -16.20 -9.27
C VAL A 455 -10.59 -16.90 -8.03
N TYR A 456 -9.69 -17.85 -8.23
CA TYR A 456 -8.74 -18.25 -7.19
C TYR A 456 -7.56 -17.28 -7.24
N ARG A 457 -7.27 -16.64 -6.11
CA ARG A 457 -6.14 -15.75 -5.99
C ARG A 457 -5.07 -16.39 -5.12
N LEU A 458 -3.95 -16.76 -5.75
CA LEU A 458 -2.81 -17.39 -5.10
C LEU A 458 -1.74 -16.34 -4.81
N THR A 459 -1.24 -16.33 -3.57
CA THR A 459 -0.07 -15.53 -3.18
C THR A 459 1.12 -16.46 -2.98
N LEU A 460 2.07 -16.44 -3.91
CA LEU A 460 3.26 -17.28 -3.82
C LEU A 460 4.31 -16.69 -2.88
N VAL A 461 4.76 -17.50 -1.94
CA VAL A 461 5.81 -17.20 -0.96
C VAL A 461 6.92 -18.24 -1.13
N LYS A 462 8.07 -17.81 -1.66
CA LYS A 462 9.19 -18.70 -1.95
C LYS A 462 9.67 -19.44 -0.71
N GLY A 463 9.80 -20.77 -0.83
CA GLY A 463 10.18 -21.65 0.27
C GLY A 463 9.04 -22.00 1.23
N TRP A 464 7.79 -21.54 0.97
CA TRP A 464 6.62 -21.85 1.81
C TRP A 464 5.53 -22.60 1.06
N ASN A 465 5.18 -22.18 -0.16
CA ASN A 465 4.08 -22.75 -0.96
C ASN A 465 4.38 -22.90 -2.45
N THR A 466 5.58 -22.58 -2.90
CA THR A 466 5.96 -22.63 -4.32
C THR A 466 6.20 -24.05 -4.85
N GLU A 467 6.24 -25.06 -4.01
CA GLU A 467 6.50 -26.46 -4.39
C GLU A 467 5.21 -27.30 -4.46
N ASP A 468 4.07 -26.78 -4.02
CA ASP A 468 2.82 -27.53 -3.82
C ASP A 468 1.92 -27.61 -5.08
N VAL A 469 2.47 -27.60 -6.29
CA VAL A 469 1.70 -27.53 -7.57
C VAL A 469 0.63 -28.62 -7.66
N ASP A 470 0.97 -29.88 -7.30
CA ASP A 470 0.03 -31.00 -7.33
C ASP A 470 -1.12 -30.84 -6.31
N ALA A 471 -0.87 -30.22 -5.19
CA ALA A 471 -1.90 -29.96 -4.19
C ALA A 471 -2.83 -28.82 -4.64
N TYR A 472 -2.30 -27.78 -5.28
CA TYR A 472 -3.10 -26.69 -5.85
C TYR A 472 -4.00 -27.19 -6.99
N SER A 473 -3.52 -28.05 -7.90
CA SER A 473 -4.33 -28.57 -9.01
C SER A 473 -5.56 -29.34 -8.52
N LYS A 474 -5.46 -30.05 -7.40
CA LYS A 474 -6.60 -30.75 -6.78
C LYS A 474 -7.70 -29.81 -6.29
N LEU A 475 -7.36 -28.56 -5.92
CA LEU A 475 -8.35 -27.58 -5.49
C LEU A 475 -9.20 -27.04 -6.65
N PHE A 476 -8.73 -27.14 -7.89
CA PHE A 476 -9.50 -26.71 -9.07
C PHE A 476 -10.82 -27.49 -9.21
N VAL A 477 -10.80 -28.78 -8.91
CA VAL A 477 -12.00 -29.64 -8.98
C VAL A 477 -13.10 -29.19 -8.01
N LEU A 478 -12.71 -28.56 -6.88
CA LEU A 478 -13.64 -28.17 -5.83
C LEU A 478 -14.45 -26.93 -6.21
N GLY A 479 -13.79 -25.88 -6.67
CA GLY A 479 -14.42 -24.59 -6.92
C GLY A 479 -14.58 -24.26 -8.40
N LYS A 480 -13.89 -24.95 -9.29
CA LYS A 480 -13.92 -24.73 -10.75
C LYS A 480 -13.91 -23.24 -11.13
N PRO A 481 -12.95 -22.43 -10.63
CA PRO A 481 -12.95 -21.00 -10.88
C PRO A 481 -12.84 -20.71 -12.38
N ASP A 482 -13.35 -19.56 -12.82
CA ASP A 482 -13.14 -19.09 -14.19
C ASP A 482 -11.67 -18.71 -14.45
N PHE A 483 -11.01 -18.18 -13.41
CA PHE A 483 -9.63 -17.72 -13.49
C PHE A 483 -8.81 -18.16 -12.28
N VAL A 484 -7.50 -18.29 -12.48
CA VAL A 484 -6.53 -18.46 -11.40
C VAL A 484 -5.50 -17.33 -11.52
N GLU A 485 -5.51 -16.40 -10.56
CA GLU A 485 -4.60 -15.27 -10.50
C GLU A 485 -3.44 -15.61 -9.56
N ILE A 486 -2.24 -15.77 -10.12
CA ILE A 486 -1.05 -16.19 -9.41
C ILE A 486 -0.11 -15.00 -9.28
N LYS A 487 0.19 -14.62 -8.05
CA LYS A 487 0.98 -13.42 -7.78
C LYS A 487 2.09 -13.70 -6.77
N GLY A 488 3.29 -13.21 -7.05
CA GLY A 488 4.36 -13.18 -6.06
C GLY A 488 3.99 -12.30 -4.86
N VAL A 489 4.33 -12.77 -3.65
CA VAL A 489 4.16 -12.02 -2.41
C VAL A 489 4.86 -10.67 -2.49
N THR A 490 4.28 -9.66 -1.86
CA THR A 490 4.96 -8.37 -1.68
C THR A 490 5.51 -8.31 -0.25
N TYR A 491 6.80 -8.07 -0.11
CA TYR A 491 7.41 -7.90 1.20
C TYR A 491 6.99 -6.56 1.84
N CYS A 492 6.38 -6.64 3.00
CA CYS A 492 5.81 -5.48 3.70
C CYS A 492 6.68 -4.99 4.88
N GLY A 493 7.94 -5.40 4.92
CA GLY A 493 8.84 -5.11 6.02
C GLY A 493 8.88 -6.21 7.10
N SER A 494 9.87 -6.13 7.97
CA SER A 494 10.00 -7.03 9.11
C SER A 494 9.04 -6.63 10.23
N SER A 495 8.36 -7.59 10.84
CA SER A 495 7.60 -7.40 12.07
C SER A 495 7.91 -8.54 13.03
N ALA A 496 7.68 -8.34 14.32
CA ALA A 496 7.86 -9.40 15.33
C ALA A 496 7.01 -10.64 15.04
N THR A 497 5.91 -10.47 14.30
CA THR A 497 4.95 -11.54 13.98
C THR A 497 5.09 -12.13 12.59
N SER A 498 5.97 -11.59 11.72
CA SER A 498 6.22 -12.12 10.39
C SER A 498 7.70 -12.52 10.24
N LYS A 499 7.91 -13.79 9.90
CA LYS A 499 9.25 -14.35 9.62
C LYS A 499 9.67 -14.15 8.14
N LEU A 500 8.88 -13.44 7.33
CA LEU A 500 9.19 -13.22 5.93
C LEU A 500 10.39 -12.29 5.75
N THR A 501 11.21 -12.60 4.76
CA THR A 501 12.35 -11.81 4.30
C THR A 501 12.20 -11.50 2.81
N MET A 502 13.09 -10.70 2.26
CA MET A 502 13.13 -10.47 0.80
C MET A 502 13.45 -11.74 0.00
N GLU A 503 14.08 -12.74 0.61
CA GLU A 503 14.37 -14.03 -0.02
C GLU A 503 13.11 -14.86 -0.31
N ASN A 504 12.02 -14.57 0.41
CA ASN A 504 10.73 -15.22 0.20
C ASN A 504 9.91 -14.59 -0.95
N VAL A 505 10.39 -13.49 -1.54
CA VAL A 505 9.73 -12.86 -2.69
C VAL A 505 10.18 -13.55 -3.98
N PRO A 506 9.28 -14.22 -4.71
CA PRO A 506 9.62 -14.87 -5.96
C PRO A 506 9.87 -13.82 -7.06
N TRP A 507 10.77 -14.12 -7.98
CA TRP A 507 10.92 -13.37 -9.22
C TRP A 507 9.74 -13.64 -10.16
N HIS A 508 9.54 -12.78 -11.14
CA HIS A 508 8.48 -13.01 -12.15
C HIS A 508 8.69 -14.33 -12.90
N SER A 509 9.93 -14.72 -13.17
CA SER A 509 10.28 -16.02 -13.74
C SER A 509 9.81 -17.20 -12.89
N ASP A 510 9.91 -17.08 -11.56
CA ASP A 510 9.46 -18.15 -10.64
C ASP A 510 7.93 -18.28 -10.69
N VAL A 511 7.22 -17.12 -10.74
CA VAL A 511 5.75 -17.08 -10.85
C VAL A 511 5.31 -17.66 -12.19
N ARG A 512 6.00 -17.35 -13.30
CA ARG A 512 5.72 -17.91 -14.61
C ARG A 512 5.88 -19.45 -14.61
N ALA A 513 7.04 -19.93 -14.14
CA ALA A 513 7.32 -21.37 -14.09
C ALA A 513 6.29 -22.14 -13.26
N PHE A 514 5.90 -21.58 -12.10
CA PHE A 514 4.82 -22.16 -11.28
C PHE A 514 3.49 -22.18 -12.03
N SER A 515 3.14 -21.10 -12.73
CA SER A 515 1.88 -20.96 -13.48
C SER A 515 1.82 -21.93 -14.65
N GLU A 516 2.90 -22.09 -15.39
CA GLU A 516 3.03 -23.05 -16.50
C GLU A 516 2.90 -24.50 -15.99
N ALA A 517 3.56 -24.83 -14.88
CA ALA A 517 3.46 -26.14 -14.26
C ALA A 517 2.04 -26.44 -13.77
N LEU A 518 1.36 -25.45 -13.19
CA LEU A 518 -0.01 -25.59 -12.70
C LEU A 518 -1.02 -25.74 -13.86
N ALA A 519 -0.84 -24.98 -14.95
CA ALA A 519 -1.63 -25.11 -16.17
C ALA A 519 -1.47 -26.51 -16.80
N LEU A 520 -0.25 -27.03 -16.87
CA LEU A 520 0.02 -28.39 -17.37
C LEU A 520 -0.71 -29.46 -16.55
N LYS A 521 -0.77 -29.32 -15.22
CA LYS A 521 -1.47 -30.22 -14.31
C LYS A 521 -3.00 -30.18 -14.44
N SER A 522 -3.55 -29.15 -15.06
CA SER A 522 -4.99 -29.04 -15.33
C SER A 522 -5.45 -29.80 -16.57
N GLU A 523 -4.54 -30.51 -17.27
CA GLU A 523 -4.82 -31.34 -18.45
C GLU A 523 -5.59 -30.59 -19.55
N GLY A 524 -5.33 -29.28 -19.71
CA GLY A 524 -5.96 -28.43 -20.73
C GLY A 524 -7.24 -27.73 -20.27
N GLU A 525 -7.72 -27.95 -19.04
CA GLU A 525 -8.86 -27.21 -18.52
C GLU A 525 -8.51 -25.71 -18.34
N TYR A 526 -7.26 -25.40 -17.96
CA TYR A 526 -6.74 -24.03 -17.82
C TYR A 526 -5.46 -23.85 -18.63
N GLU A 527 -5.33 -22.71 -19.27
CA GLU A 527 -4.09 -22.28 -19.91
C GLU A 527 -3.67 -20.92 -19.40
N VAL A 528 -2.38 -20.60 -19.54
CA VAL A 528 -1.86 -19.27 -19.21
C VAL A 528 -2.37 -18.27 -20.25
N ALA A 529 -3.21 -17.33 -19.83
CA ALA A 529 -3.87 -16.36 -20.70
C ALA A 529 -3.15 -15.00 -20.74
N CYS A 530 -2.77 -14.47 -19.58
CA CYS A 530 -2.17 -13.16 -19.48
C CYS A 530 -1.02 -13.12 -18.48
N GLU A 531 -0.14 -12.11 -18.61
CA GLU A 531 0.86 -11.78 -17.62
C GLU A 531 0.94 -10.28 -17.38
N HIS A 532 1.44 -9.90 -16.21
CA HIS A 532 1.85 -8.54 -15.92
C HIS A 532 3.17 -8.58 -15.15
N ALA A 533 4.25 -8.51 -15.89
CA ALA A 533 5.61 -8.70 -15.38
C ALA A 533 5.96 -7.74 -14.22
N HIS A 534 5.51 -6.49 -14.30
CA HIS A 534 5.78 -5.46 -13.30
C HIS A 534 5.12 -5.71 -11.94
N SER A 535 4.01 -6.44 -11.91
CA SER A 535 3.34 -6.84 -10.66
C SER A 535 3.68 -8.25 -10.22
N CYS A 536 4.60 -8.96 -10.92
CA CYS A 536 4.89 -10.38 -10.71
C CYS A 536 3.60 -11.20 -10.66
N CYS A 537 2.74 -11.04 -11.67
CA CYS A 537 1.42 -11.65 -11.71
C CYS A 537 1.16 -12.33 -13.05
N VAL A 538 0.56 -13.53 -13.01
CA VAL A 538 0.16 -14.34 -14.17
C VAL A 538 -1.29 -14.77 -13.98
N LEU A 539 -2.03 -14.87 -15.07
CA LEU A 539 -3.42 -15.28 -15.10
C LEU A 539 -3.58 -16.57 -15.89
N LEU A 540 -4.13 -17.60 -15.24
CA LEU A 540 -4.70 -18.73 -15.93
C LEU A 540 -6.20 -18.48 -16.14
N ALA A 541 -6.70 -18.86 -17.32
CA ALA A 541 -8.12 -18.77 -17.64
C ALA A 541 -8.66 -20.13 -18.09
N LYS A 542 -9.91 -20.38 -17.77
CA LYS A 542 -10.61 -21.58 -18.19
C LYS A 542 -10.77 -21.59 -19.71
N THR A 543 -10.15 -22.58 -20.36
CA THR A 543 -10.00 -22.63 -21.82
C THR A 543 -11.34 -22.71 -22.53
N GLU A 544 -12.22 -23.64 -22.08
CA GLU A 544 -13.54 -23.86 -22.65
C GLU A 544 -14.41 -22.58 -22.70
N LYS A 545 -14.31 -21.72 -21.68
CA LYS A 545 -15.14 -20.53 -21.57
C LYS A 545 -14.55 -19.30 -22.23
N PHE A 546 -13.25 -19.05 -22.01
CA PHE A 546 -12.63 -17.76 -22.30
C PHE A 546 -11.68 -17.75 -23.49
N LYS A 547 -11.49 -18.90 -24.17
CA LYS A 547 -10.69 -18.98 -25.40
C LYS A 547 -11.60 -19.24 -26.60
N VAL A 548 -12.11 -18.18 -27.21
CA VAL A 548 -13.05 -18.24 -28.34
C VAL A 548 -12.28 -18.05 -29.64
N ASN A 549 -12.41 -19.00 -30.58
CA ASN A 549 -11.70 -18.97 -31.85
C ASN A 549 -10.17 -18.75 -31.73
N GLY A 550 -9.58 -19.33 -30.69
CA GLY A 550 -8.14 -19.19 -30.41
C GLY A 550 -7.71 -17.88 -29.74
N GLN A 551 -8.63 -16.97 -29.48
CA GLN A 551 -8.38 -15.68 -28.85
C GLN A 551 -8.92 -15.64 -27.42
N TRP A 552 -8.18 -15.04 -26.51
CA TRP A 552 -8.60 -14.86 -25.12
C TRP A 552 -9.63 -13.74 -24.96
N HIS A 553 -10.62 -13.96 -24.09
CA HIS A 553 -11.67 -13.00 -23.74
C HIS A 553 -11.69 -12.79 -22.21
N THR A 554 -10.57 -12.36 -21.66
CA THR A 554 -10.44 -12.13 -20.21
C THR A 554 -10.92 -10.75 -19.78
N TRP A 555 -11.02 -9.79 -20.70
CA TRP A 555 -11.54 -8.46 -20.39
C TRP A 555 -13.03 -8.52 -20.07
N ILE A 556 -13.52 -7.46 -19.42
CA ILE A 556 -14.90 -7.32 -18.96
C ILE A 556 -15.58 -6.22 -19.77
N ASP A 557 -16.75 -6.54 -20.33
CA ASP A 557 -17.70 -5.53 -20.79
C ASP A 557 -18.51 -5.02 -19.60
N TYR A 558 -18.03 -3.92 -19.01
CA TYR A 558 -18.60 -3.33 -17.80
C TYR A 558 -20.01 -2.79 -18.00
N GLU A 559 -20.29 -2.22 -19.18
CA GLU A 559 -21.62 -1.69 -19.47
C GLU A 559 -22.62 -2.83 -19.54
N LYS A 560 -22.29 -3.89 -20.27
CA LYS A 560 -23.12 -5.08 -20.38
C LYS A 560 -23.33 -5.76 -19.02
N PHE A 561 -22.30 -5.83 -18.16
CA PHE A 561 -22.45 -6.34 -16.81
C PHE A 561 -23.51 -5.55 -16.02
N HIS A 562 -23.45 -4.22 -16.03
CA HIS A 562 -24.43 -3.38 -15.33
C HIS A 562 -25.83 -3.52 -15.90
N ASP A 563 -25.98 -3.69 -17.20
CA ASP A 563 -27.26 -3.91 -17.84
C ASP A 563 -27.86 -5.27 -17.44
N LEU A 564 -27.05 -6.33 -17.38
CA LEU A 564 -27.47 -7.65 -16.91
C LEU A 564 -27.94 -7.62 -15.44
N VAL A 565 -27.19 -6.96 -14.57
CA VAL A 565 -27.59 -6.76 -13.16
C VAL A 565 -28.89 -6.00 -13.05
N ALA A 566 -29.06 -4.92 -13.83
CA ALA A 566 -30.28 -4.10 -13.81
C ALA A 566 -31.52 -4.87 -14.32
N LEU A 567 -31.34 -5.81 -15.24
CA LEU A 567 -32.42 -6.68 -15.74
C LEU A 567 -32.91 -7.68 -14.67
N GLY A 568 -32.11 -7.97 -13.63
CA GLY A 568 -32.45 -8.89 -12.56
C GLY A 568 -32.65 -10.34 -13.02
N ARG A 569 -32.17 -10.71 -14.21
CA ARG A 569 -32.22 -12.07 -14.74
C ARG A 569 -30.91 -12.80 -14.44
N PRO A 570 -30.95 -14.16 -14.32
CA PRO A 570 -29.72 -14.94 -14.25
C PRO A 570 -28.83 -14.68 -15.47
N PHE A 571 -27.53 -14.62 -15.26
CA PHE A 571 -26.49 -14.46 -16.27
C PHE A 571 -25.23 -15.22 -15.84
N ASP A 572 -24.40 -15.58 -16.81
CA ASP A 572 -23.15 -16.29 -16.59
C ASP A 572 -21.93 -15.39 -16.87
N SER A 573 -20.76 -15.87 -16.46
CA SER A 573 -19.48 -15.12 -16.59
C SER A 573 -19.11 -14.80 -18.05
N GLU A 574 -19.60 -15.60 -19.01
CA GLU A 574 -19.38 -15.44 -20.45
C GLU A 574 -20.24 -14.33 -21.06
N ASP A 575 -21.39 -14.01 -20.45
CA ASP A 575 -22.32 -13.02 -20.98
C ASP A 575 -21.74 -11.60 -21.03
N TYR A 576 -20.70 -11.31 -20.26
CA TYR A 576 -20.06 -9.98 -20.17
C TYR A 576 -18.54 -10.03 -20.34
N MET A 577 -18.02 -11.03 -21.07
CA MET A 577 -16.62 -11.05 -21.45
C MET A 577 -16.35 -10.16 -22.67
N ALA A 578 -15.12 -9.67 -22.79
CA ALA A 578 -14.61 -8.89 -23.91
C ALA A 578 -13.22 -9.41 -24.32
N LEU A 579 -12.83 -9.11 -25.56
CA LEU A 579 -11.56 -9.54 -26.15
C LEU A 579 -10.38 -9.00 -25.35
N THR A 580 -9.42 -9.86 -25.04
CA THR A 580 -8.15 -9.50 -24.42
C THR A 580 -7.25 -8.81 -25.45
N PRO A 581 -6.70 -7.61 -25.17
CA PRO A 581 -5.75 -6.97 -26.08
C PRO A 581 -4.48 -7.81 -26.26
N SER A 582 -3.89 -7.77 -27.44
CA SER A 582 -2.70 -8.55 -27.80
C SER A 582 -1.53 -8.30 -26.86
N TRP A 583 -1.31 -7.07 -26.43
CA TRP A 583 -0.23 -6.68 -25.53
C TRP A 583 -0.38 -7.26 -24.10
N ALA A 584 -1.60 -7.67 -23.70
CA ALA A 584 -1.88 -8.26 -22.39
C ALA A 584 -1.77 -9.79 -22.38
N VAL A 585 -1.77 -10.42 -23.55
CA VAL A 585 -1.69 -11.87 -23.69
C VAL A 585 -0.33 -12.37 -23.24
N TYR A 586 -0.30 -13.55 -22.65
CA TYR A 586 0.92 -14.20 -22.18
C TYR A 586 1.95 -14.37 -23.29
N GLY A 587 3.20 -13.98 -23.02
CA GLY A 587 4.29 -14.04 -23.99
C GLY A 587 4.39 -12.86 -24.94
N ALA A 588 3.50 -11.86 -24.83
CA ALA A 588 3.64 -10.61 -25.59
C ALA A 588 4.92 -9.85 -25.19
N GLU A 589 5.54 -9.15 -26.14
CA GLU A 589 6.78 -8.39 -25.91
C GLU A 589 6.60 -7.30 -24.84
N GLU A 590 5.40 -6.74 -24.73
CA GLU A 590 5.03 -5.72 -23.76
C GLU A 590 4.99 -6.25 -22.32
N GLY A 591 4.90 -7.59 -22.12
CA GLY A 591 4.82 -8.22 -20.80
C GLY A 591 3.64 -7.74 -19.97
N GLY A 592 2.50 -7.51 -20.63
CA GLY A 592 1.26 -7.03 -20.03
C GLY A 592 1.18 -5.52 -19.80
N PHE A 593 2.07 -4.74 -20.40
CA PHE A 593 2.00 -3.28 -20.36
C PHE A 593 1.29 -2.74 -21.59
N ASP A 594 0.32 -1.84 -21.35
CA ASP A 594 -0.39 -1.11 -22.39
C ASP A 594 0.59 -0.22 -23.19
N PRO A 595 0.77 -0.43 -24.49
CA PRO A 595 1.71 0.32 -25.33
C PRO A 595 1.33 1.79 -25.48
N ASP A 596 0.05 2.15 -25.32
CA ASP A 596 -0.43 3.53 -25.37
C ASP A 596 -0.06 4.32 -24.10
N GLN A 597 0.39 3.63 -23.07
CA GLN A 597 0.84 4.25 -21.84
C GLN A 597 2.35 4.35 -21.80
N SER A 598 2.86 5.57 -21.65
CA SER A 598 4.29 5.82 -21.66
C SER A 598 4.99 5.20 -20.44
N ARG A 599 5.68 4.07 -20.65
CA ARG A 599 6.83 3.77 -19.79
C ARG A 599 7.86 4.87 -20.07
N TYR A 600 8.15 5.70 -19.09
CA TYR A 600 9.27 6.63 -19.19
C TYR A 600 10.58 5.81 -19.25
N LYS A 601 10.91 5.29 -20.44
CA LYS A 601 12.25 4.81 -20.74
C LYS A 601 13.06 6.06 -21.13
N LYS A 602 13.94 6.50 -20.23
CA LYS A 602 14.94 7.50 -20.57
C LYS A 602 15.74 6.93 -21.74
N GLU A 603 15.57 7.47 -22.95
CA GLU A 603 16.38 7.09 -24.11
C GLU A 603 17.85 7.29 -23.72
N ARG A 604 18.62 6.21 -23.68
CA ARG A 604 20.07 6.29 -23.61
C ARG A 604 20.51 6.86 -24.94
N HIS A 605 20.78 8.15 -25.01
CA HIS A 605 21.50 8.72 -26.12
C HIS A 605 22.88 8.03 -26.17
N HIS A 606 23.00 7.02 -27.01
CA HIS A 606 24.30 6.56 -27.48
C HIS A 606 24.91 7.74 -28.23
N LYS A 607 25.78 8.52 -27.54
CA LYS A 607 26.72 9.40 -28.25
C LYS A 607 27.60 8.46 -29.09
N SER A 608 27.33 8.41 -30.39
CA SER A 608 28.26 7.82 -31.33
C SER A 608 29.58 8.56 -31.16
N LYS A 609 30.62 7.84 -30.76
CA LYS A 609 31.97 8.35 -30.85
C LYS A 609 32.28 8.63 -32.32
N ARG A 610 32.45 9.88 -32.66
CA ARG A 610 33.28 10.30 -33.78
C ARG A 610 34.61 10.75 -33.23
#